data_9091efbcbae63213b18a395cb4e59053
#
_entry.id   9091efbcbae63213b18a395cb4e59053
#
_cell.length_a   1.000
_cell.length_b   1.000
_cell.length_c   1.000
_cell.angle_alpha   90.00
_cell.angle_beta   90.00
_cell.angle_gamma   90.00
#
_symmetry.space_group_name_H-M   'P 1'
#
loop_
_entity.id
_entity.type
_entity.pdbx_description
1 polymer ?
#
loop_
_entity_poly.entity_id
_entity_poly.type
_entity_poly.pdbx_seq_one_letter_code
_entity_poly.pdbx_strand_id
1 'polypeptide(L)'
;MRGDARPLDGRASPRTRVARQTVPVNAPLDVPAQLPGWRHVYSGKVRDLYEPDGSPAGVALRDLHGDVVLVVASDRVSAYDHVLSPGIPGKGVVLTQLSLWWFEQLADLVPNHVVSTDVPDSVAGRAMVCRRLDMFPVECVVRGYLTGSGLLEYRDGGEVTGIPLPPGLVDGSRLPEPIFTPAAKAELGEHDENVRFSVVVDTVGPAAAETLRDLTLAVYTRAEGVARERGVILADTKLEFGTDPVTGAITLGDEVLTPDSSRFWPADAWEPGGPQPSFDKQYVRDWLTSPASGWDRTSDAPPPDLPADVVARTRDRYLEAYERLTGRALDV
;
A
#
# COMPACT_ATOMS: atom_id res chain seq x y z
N MET A 1 58.98 -37.59 -17.25
CA MET A 1 58.27 -36.33 -17.45
C MET A 1 57.09 -36.30 -16.47
N ARG A 2 57.25 -35.51 -15.42
CA ARG A 2 56.23 -35.40 -14.34
C ARG A 2 55.38 -34.15 -14.64
N GLY A 3 54.10 -34.33 -14.87
CA GLY A 3 53.15 -33.26 -15.07
C GLY A 3 52.62 -32.74 -13.75
N ASP A 4 52.90 -31.49 -13.44
CA ASP A 4 52.40 -30.75 -12.28
C ASP A 4 50.91 -30.40 -12.48
N ALA A 5 50.07 -30.95 -11.63
CA ALA A 5 48.68 -30.51 -11.50
C ALA A 5 48.61 -29.40 -10.46
N ARG A 6 48.26 -28.19 -10.86
CA ARG A 6 47.95 -27.04 -9.98
C ARG A 6 46.52 -27.20 -9.42
N PRO A 7 46.31 -26.92 -8.11
CA PRO A 7 44.94 -26.89 -7.55
C PRO A 7 44.18 -25.62 -8.04
N LEU A 8 42.92 -25.81 -8.36
CA LEU A 8 41.97 -24.75 -8.67
C LEU A 8 41.62 -24.00 -7.37
N ASP A 9 42.04 -22.75 -7.30
CA ASP A 9 41.66 -21.79 -6.26
C ASP A 9 40.15 -21.57 -6.30
N GLY A 10 39.46 -22.09 -5.30
CA GLY A 10 38.07 -21.81 -5.02
C GLY A 10 37.88 -20.39 -4.53
N ARG A 11 37.73 -19.40 -5.45
CA ARG A 11 37.30 -18.05 -5.08
C ARG A 11 35.84 -18.10 -4.65
N ALA A 12 35.59 -18.00 -3.36
CA ALA A 12 34.28 -17.71 -2.80
C ALA A 12 33.80 -16.36 -3.37
N SER A 13 32.65 -16.37 -4.02
CA SER A 13 31.94 -15.17 -4.49
C SER A 13 31.71 -14.23 -3.30
N PRO A 14 32.01 -12.93 -3.40
CA PRO A 14 31.73 -12.00 -2.32
C PRO A 14 30.22 -11.90 -2.12
N ARG A 15 29.73 -12.32 -0.95
CA ARG A 15 28.35 -12.04 -0.53
C ARG A 15 28.19 -10.53 -0.51
N THR A 16 27.38 -10.01 -1.43
CA THR A 16 27.00 -8.61 -1.49
C THR A 16 26.38 -8.25 -0.14
N ARG A 17 27.06 -7.40 0.60
CA ARG A 17 26.58 -6.90 1.89
C ARG A 17 25.39 -5.99 1.56
N VAL A 18 24.16 -6.43 1.85
CA VAL A 18 22.96 -5.60 1.73
C VAL A 18 23.17 -4.35 2.58
N ALA A 19 23.10 -3.19 1.94
CA ALA A 19 23.23 -1.92 2.66
C ALA A 19 22.03 -1.78 3.60
N ARG A 20 22.30 -1.60 4.90
CA ARG A 20 21.25 -1.28 5.88
C ARG A 20 20.96 0.21 5.78
N GLN A 21 19.69 0.52 5.55
CA GLN A 21 19.19 1.88 5.63
C GLN A 21 18.66 2.10 7.05
N THR A 22 19.36 2.88 7.86
CA THR A 22 18.89 3.28 9.20
C THR A 22 17.98 4.49 9.03
N VAL A 23 16.71 4.33 9.37
CA VAL A 23 15.74 5.42 9.47
C VAL A 23 15.50 5.68 10.96
N PRO A 24 15.55 6.93 11.44
CA PRO A 24 15.28 7.24 12.83
C PRO A 24 13.88 6.77 13.22
N VAL A 25 13.78 5.90 14.22
CA VAL A 25 12.49 5.48 14.78
C VAL A 25 12.12 6.46 15.87
N ASN A 26 11.17 7.31 15.58
CA ASN A 26 10.52 8.12 16.60
C ASN A 26 9.41 7.31 17.28
N ALA A 27 9.03 7.71 18.51
CA ALA A 27 7.94 7.06 19.24
C ALA A 27 6.66 6.94 18.39
N PRO A 28 5.80 5.93 18.63
CA PRO A 28 4.52 5.79 17.91
C PRO A 28 3.74 7.09 17.94
N LEU A 29 3.24 7.53 16.80
CA LEU A 29 2.40 8.73 16.71
C LEU A 29 0.93 8.28 16.85
N ASP A 30 0.44 8.29 18.08
CA ASP A 30 -0.98 8.02 18.35
C ASP A 30 -1.85 9.28 18.14
N VAL A 31 -1.23 10.46 18.18
CA VAL A 31 -1.85 11.75 17.93
C VAL A 31 -1.03 12.56 16.93
N PRO A 32 -1.66 13.46 16.16
CA PRO A 32 -0.95 14.30 15.21
C PRO A 32 0.19 15.10 15.85
N ALA A 33 1.39 15.02 15.30
CA ALA A 33 2.56 15.71 15.81
C ALA A 33 2.45 17.23 15.60
N GLN A 34 3.03 18.02 16.51
CA GLN A 34 3.26 19.45 16.29
C GLN A 34 4.51 19.60 15.43
N LEU A 35 4.38 20.11 14.20
CA LEU A 35 5.45 20.19 13.21
C LEU A 35 5.74 21.65 12.86
N PRO A 36 6.98 22.15 13.05
CA PRO A 36 7.33 23.52 12.69
C PRO A 36 7.11 23.79 11.19
N GLY A 37 6.41 24.88 10.87
CA GLY A 37 6.07 25.25 9.48
C GLY A 37 4.83 24.55 8.91
N TRP A 38 4.20 23.64 9.67
CA TRP A 38 3.08 22.85 9.24
C TRP A 38 1.90 22.93 10.21
N ARG A 39 0.70 23.04 9.66
CA ARG A 39 -0.57 23.01 10.39
C ARG A 39 -1.31 21.70 10.07
N HIS A 40 -1.63 20.93 11.10
CA HIS A 40 -2.48 19.74 10.95
C HIS A 40 -3.85 20.11 10.40
N VAL A 41 -4.34 19.37 9.39
CA VAL A 41 -5.64 19.63 8.73
C VAL A 41 -6.58 18.43 8.72
N TYR A 42 -6.03 17.21 8.80
CA TYR A 42 -6.87 16.02 8.72
C TYR A 42 -6.15 14.80 9.32
N SER A 43 -6.92 13.96 10.01
CA SER A 43 -6.49 12.62 10.45
C SER A 43 -7.38 11.56 9.83
N GLY A 44 -6.80 10.73 8.98
CA GLY A 44 -7.43 9.51 8.47
C GLY A 44 -7.23 8.31 9.39
N LYS A 45 -7.67 7.13 8.95
CA LYS A 45 -7.53 5.87 9.72
C LYS A 45 -6.06 5.54 10.03
N VAL A 46 -5.13 5.88 9.11
CA VAL A 46 -3.70 5.50 9.21
C VAL A 46 -2.72 6.62 8.82
N ARG A 47 -3.19 7.78 8.39
CA ARG A 47 -2.36 8.94 7.98
C ARG A 47 -2.89 10.23 8.54
N ASP A 48 -1.96 11.19 8.72
CA ASP A 48 -2.26 12.56 9.11
C ASP A 48 -1.78 13.50 8.00
N LEU A 49 -2.58 14.52 7.68
CA LEU A 49 -2.28 15.51 6.66
C LEU A 49 -2.03 16.87 7.29
N TYR A 50 -1.04 17.55 6.75
CA TYR A 50 -0.66 18.89 7.17
C TYR A 50 -0.49 19.79 5.96
N GLU A 51 -0.77 21.08 6.16
CA GLU A 51 -0.52 22.14 5.18
C GLU A 51 0.57 23.08 5.70
N PRO A 52 1.36 23.73 4.84
CA PRO A 52 2.24 24.80 5.26
C PRO A 52 1.44 25.85 6.03
N ASP A 53 1.92 26.27 7.19
CA ASP A 53 1.27 27.28 8.03
C ASP A 53 1.61 28.72 7.59
N GLY A 54 1.18 29.71 8.38
CA GLY A 54 1.48 31.12 8.12
C GLY A 54 2.83 31.59 8.67
N SER A 55 3.65 30.71 9.27
CA SER A 55 4.98 31.05 9.77
C SER A 55 5.96 31.32 8.63
N PRO A 56 7.12 31.96 8.89
CA PRO A 56 8.16 32.12 7.89
C PRO A 56 8.61 30.80 7.26
N ALA A 57 8.63 29.70 8.03
CA ALA A 57 8.97 28.37 7.52
C ALA A 57 7.88 27.83 6.58
N GLY A 58 6.60 27.97 6.94
CA GLY A 58 5.49 27.54 6.09
C GLY A 58 5.37 28.36 4.79
N VAL A 59 5.67 29.68 4.86
CA VAL A 59 5.75 30.52 3.66
C VAL A 59 6.88 30.06 2.75
N ALA A 60 8.07 29.78 3.29
CA ALA A 60 9.20 29.29 2.52
C ALA A 60 8.92 27.94 1.82
N LEU A 61 8.16 27.05 2.48
CA LEU A 61 7.71 25.79 1.88
C LEU A 61 6.80 26.00 0.66
N ARG A 62 5.84 26.95 0.76
CA ARG A 62 4.97 27.32 -0.38
C ARG A 62 5.74 27.97 -1.51
N ASP A 63 6.70 28.84 -1.21
CA ASP A 63 7.53 29.51 -2.21
C ASP A 63 8.41 28.48 -2.96
N LEU A 64 8.88 27.44 -2.26
CA LEU A 64 9.74 26.41 -2.84
C LEU A 64 8.97 25.36 -3.65
N HIS A 65 7.84 24.88 -3.13
CA HIS A 65 7.14 23.70 -3.65
C HIS A 65 5.76 23.99 -4.23
N GLY A 66 5.21 25.18 -4.03
CA GLY A 66 3.84 25.53 -4.42
C GLY A 66 2.78 25.00 -3.44
N ASP A 67 1.61 24.62 -3.95
CA ASP A 67 0.54 24.04 -3.13
C ASP A 67 0.85 22.57 -2.82
N VAL A 68 1.23 22.32 -1.58
CA VAL A 68 1.67 21.01 -1.11
C VAL A 68 0.98 20.61 0.19
N VAL A 69 0.97 19.31 0.43
CA VAL A 69 0.57 18.69 1.69
C VAL A 69 1.73 17.82 2.21
N LEU A 70 1.93 17.81 3.51
CA LEU A 70 2.77 16.82 4.15
C LEU A 70 1.89 15.65 4.57
N VAL A 71 2.19 14.48 4.03
CA VAL A 71 1.53 13.22 4.35
C VAL A 71 2.38 12.47 5.35
N VAL A 72 1.84 12.21 6.54
CA VAL A 72 2.54 11.52 7.62
C VAL A 72 1.84 10.19 7.88
N ALA A 73 2.51 9.08 7.61
CA ALA A 73 2.00 7.75 7.94
C ALA A 73 2.18 7.47 9.44
N SER A 74 1.12 7.04 10.08
CA SER A 74 1.11 6.66 11.49
C SER A 74 1.32 5.15 11.67
N ASP A 75 1.54 4.73 12.90
CA ASP A 75 1.60 3.32 13.27
C ASP A 75 0.20 2.73 13.55
N ARG A 76 -0.87 3.54 13.41
CA ARG A 76 -2.25 3.07 13.51
C ARG A 76 -2.52 1.99 12.45
N VAL A 77 -3.24 0.96 12.82
CA VAL A 77 -3.73 -0.08 11.91
C VAL A 77 -5.25 -0.11 11.98
N SER A 78 -5.89 -0.26 10.82
CA SER A 78 -7.34 -0.35 10.76
C SER A 78 -7.78 -1.64 10.08
N ALA A 79 -8.82 -2.27 10.62
CA ALA A 79 -9.51 -3.39 10.00
C ALA A 79 -11.01 -3.29 10.33
N TYR A 80 -11.85 -3.68 9.36
CA TYR A 80 -13.31 -3.64 9.51
C TYR A 80 -13.82 -2.26 9.98
N ASP A 81 -13.26 -1.18 9.43
CA ASP A 81 -13.52 0.24 9.73
C ASP A 81 -13.18 0.72 11.14
N HIS A 82 -12.65 -0.14 11.98
CA HIS A 82 -12.12 0.25 13.29
C HIS A 82 -10.63 0.53 13.23
N VAL A 83 -10.19 1.59 13.92
CA VAL A 83 -8.78 1.78 14.26
C VAL A 83 -8.50 0.92 15.48
N LEU A 84 -7.50 0.06 15.36
CA LEU A 84 -7.16 -0.94 16.39
C LEU A 84 -6.09 -0.40 17.33
N SER A 85 -6.06 -0.92 18.54
CA SER A 85 -5.09 -0.59 19.59
C SER A 85 -4.39 -1.88 20.06
N PRO A 86 -3.08 -1.81 20.39
CA PRO A 86 -2.15 -0.73 20.04
C PRO A 86 -1.84 -0.71 18.54
N GLY A 87 -1.25 0.38 18.05
CA GLY A 87 -0.69 0.47 16.70
C GLY A 87 0.47 -0.51 16.49
N ILE A 88 0.91 -0.66 15.24
CA ILE A 88 2.04 -1.54 14.86
C ILE A 88 3.32 -0.69 14.79
N PRO A 89 4.27 -0.83 15.73
CA PRO A 89 5.47 0.00 15.78
C PRO A 89 6.29 -0.07 14.48
N GLY A 90 6.64 1.11 13.94
CA GLY A 90 7.41 1.22 12.70
C GLY A 90 6.60 1.05 11.41
N LYS A 91 5.30 0.72 11.48
CA LYS A 91 4.44 0.54 10.31
C LYS A 91 4.45 1.75 9.39
N GLY A 92 4.31 2.96 9.93
CA GLY A 92 4.32 4.19 9.13
C GLY A 92 5.60 4.37 8.33
N VAL A 93 6.75 4.00 8.91
CA VAL A 93 8.04 4.03 8.19
C VAL A 93 8.04 3.01 7.06
N VAL A 94 7.65 1.75 7.32
CA VAL A 94 7.60 0.70 6.28
C VAL A 94 6.74 1.14 5.10
N LEU A 95 5.51 1.63 5.34
CA LEU A 95 4.59 2.05 4.29
C LEU A 95 5.15 3.19 3.45
N THR A 96 5.72 4.22 4.10
CA THR A 96 6.29 5.38 3.39
C THR A 96 7.50 4.98 2.57
N GLN A 97 8.46 4.22 3.16
CA GLN A 97 9.67 3.82 2.45
C GLN A 97 9.37 2.86 1.28
N LEU A 98 8.34 2.00 1.43
CA LEU A 98 7.92 1.12 0.35
C LEU A 98 7.21 1.90 -0.77
N SER A 99 6.34 2.87 -0.43
CA SER A 99 5.71 3.76 -1.42
C SER A 99 6.76 4.55 -2.21
N LEU A 100 7.75 5.14 -1.54
CA LEU A 100 8.83 5.88 -2.19
C LEU A 100 9.63 4.99 -3.14
N TRP A 101 9.95 3.77 -2.72
CA TRP A 101 10.62 2.80 -3.59
C TRP A 101 9.78 2.43 -4.82
N TRP A 102 8.47 2.22 -4.66
CA TRP A 102 7.59 1.93 -5.79
C TRP A 102 7.42 3.13 -6.72
N PHE A 103 7.33 4.34 -6.21
CA PHE A 103 7.30 5.54 -7.06
C PHE A 103 8.54 5.63 -7.96
N GLU A 104 9.72 5.23 -7.47
CA GLU A 104 10.93 5.12 -8.29
C GLU A 104 10.79 4.04 -9.39
N GLN A 105 10.23 2.86 -9.07
CA GLN A 105 10.04 1.76 -10.02
C GLN A 105 8.99 2.06 -11.11
N LEU A 106 8.12 3.02 -10.87
CA LEU A 106 7.00 3.41 -11.74
C LEU A 106 7.21 4.75 -12.45
N ALA A 107 8.33 5.42 -12.21
CA ALA A 107 8.57 6.80 -12.65
C ALA A 107 8.52 7.01 -14.18
N ASP A 108 8.83 5.99 -14.96
CA ASP A 108 8.74 5.99 -16.42
C ASP A 108 7.33 5.70 -16.95
N LEU A 109 6.42 5.24 -16.09
CA LEU A 109 5.08 4.81 -16.45
C LEU A 109 4.01 5.86 -16.11
N VAL A 110 4.11 6.45 -14.92
CA VAL A 110 3.13 7.42 -14.41
C VAL A 110 3.79 8.42 -13.48
N PRO A 111 3.47 9.74 -13.61
CA PRO A 111 3.94 10.71 -12.62
C PRO A 111 3.32 10.43 -11.25
N ASN A 112 4.05 10.81 -10.18
CA ASN A 112 3.56 10.72 -8.81
C ASN A 112 3.59 12.08 -8.12
N HIS A 113 2.93 12.18 -6.98
CA HIS A 113 2.72 13.43 -6.27
C HIS A 113 3.88 13.84 -5.35
N VAL A 114 4.89 13.00 -5.14
CA VAL A 114 5.98 13.32 -4.21
C VAL A 114 6.88 14.42 -4.79
N VAL A 115 7.08 15.47 -4.03
CA VAL A 115 7.97 16.59 -4.41
C VAL A 115 9.23 16.68 -3.55
N SER A 116 9.17 16.20 -2.31
CA SER A 116 10.33 16.17 -1.40
C SER A 116 10.17 15.10 -0.31
N THR A 117 11.30 14.59 0.15
CA THR A 117 11.42 13.80 1.38
C THR A 117 12.15 14.54 2.49
N ASP A 118 12.44 15.83 2.27
CA ASP A 118 12.96 16.72 3.30
C ASP A 118 11.81 17.17 4.20
N VAL A 119 11.71 16.54 5.36
CA VAL A 119 10.61 16.65 6.31
C VAL A 119 11.15 16.88 7.72
N PRO A 120 10.36 17.41 8.67
CA PRO A 120 10.81 17.55 10.04
C PRO A 120 11.34 16.25 10.65
N ASP A 121 12.44 16.32 11.42
CA ASP A 121 13.12 15.16 12.02
C ASP A 121 12.17 14.24 12.81
N SER A 122 11.16 14.82 13.47
CA SER A 122 10.18 14.06 14.27
C SER A 122 9.31 13.11 13.46
N VAL A 123 9.21 13.31 12.13
CA VAL A 123 8.45 12.46 11.20
C VAL A 123 9.33 11.91 10.07
N ALA A 124 10.65 12.02 10.21
CA ALA A 124 11.58 11.48 9.25
C ALA A 124 11.32 9.99 9.00
N GLY A 125 11.43 9.58 7.74
CA GLY A 125 11.21 8.20 7.30
C GLY A 125 9.74 7.79 7.13
N ARG A 126 8.79 8.48 7.79
CA ARG A 126 7.36 8.19 7.72
C ARG A 126 6.52 9.28 7.06
N ALA A 127 7.16 10.28 6.48
CA ALA A 127 6.47 11.41 5.86
C ALA A 127 7.02 11.74 4.48
N MET A 128 6.19 12.36 3.65
CA MET A 128 6.52 12.87 2.31
C MET A 128 5.82 14.21 2.10
N VAL A 129 6.52 15.16 1.50
CA VAL A 129 5.91 16.38 0.97
C VAL A 129 5.36 16.05 -0.42
N CYS A 130 4.08 16.22 -0.59
CA CYS A 130 3.36 15.83 -1.80
C CYS A 130 2.68 17.04 -2.43
N ARG A 131 2.64 17.10 -3.75
CA ARG A 131 1.79 18.03 -4.48
C ARG A 131 0.33 17.78 -4.12
N ARG A 132 -0.44 18.83 -3.88
CA ARG A 132 -1.89 18.72 -3.75
C ARG A 132 -2.49 18.41 -5.11
N LEU A 133 -3.17 17.29 -5.20
CA LEU A 133 -3.88 16.86 -6.40
C LEU A 133 -5.39 17.09 -6.23
N ASP A 134 -6.07 17.33 -7.35
CA ASP A 134 -7.52 17.22 -7.43
C ASP A 134 -7.87 15.73 -7.57
N MET A 135 -8.11 15.08 -6.42
CA MET A 135 -8.29 13.62 -6.36
C MET A 135 -9.58 13.16 -7.04
N PHE A 136 -9.49 12.10 -7.84
CA PHE A 136 -10.69 11.44 -8.37
C PHE A 136 -11.42 10.72 -7.23
N PRO A 137 -12.77 10.78 -7.18
CA PRO A 137 -13.58 10.11 -6.16
C PRO A 137 -13.77 8.62 -6.49
N VAL A 138 -12.71 7.95 -6.92
CA VAL A 138 -12.70 6.55 -7.35
C VAL A 138 -11.49 5.86 -6.74
N GLU A 139 -11.70 4.71 -6.15
CA GLU A 139 -10.64 3.78 -5.80
C GLU A 139 -10.36 2.85 -6.99
N CYS A 140 -9.17 2.97 -7.53
CA CYS A 140 -8.73 2.19 -8.70
C CYS A 140 -8.17 0.85 -8.23
N VAL A 141 -9.03 -0.15 -8.13
CA VAL A 141 -8.65 -1.51 -7.71
C VAL A 141 -8.38 -2.38 -8.93
N VAL A 142 -7.31 -3.14 -8.89
CA VAL A 142 -6.95 -4.15 -9.89
C VAL A 142 -6.69 -5.49 -9.20
N ARG A 143 -7.17 -6.56 -9.82
CA ARG A 143 -7.03 -7.92 -9.29
C ARG A 143 -6.39 -8.83 -10.33
N GLY A 144 -5.31 -9.49 -9.99
CA GLY A 144 -4.72 -10.59 -10.76
C GLY A 144 -5.03 -11.95 -10.18
N TYR A 145 -5.58 -11.97 -8.97
CA TYR A 145 -6.02 -13.17 -8.27
C TYR A 145 -7.39 -12.94 -7.64
N LEU A 146 -8.18 -14.00 -7.55
CA LEU A 146 -9.53 -13.96 -7.01
C LEU A 146 -9.50 -14.18 -5.50
N THR A 147 -9.85 -13.16 -4.72
CA THR A 147 -9.94 -13.23 -3.26
C THR A 147 -10.77 -12.06 -2.70
N GLY A 148 -11.04 -12.05 -1.40
CA GLY A 148 -11.75 -10.97 -0.72
C GLY A 148 -13.13 -10.69 -1.31
N SER A 149 -13.49 -9.40 -1.48
CA SER A 149 -14.81 -8.99 -2.02
C SER A 149 -15.05 -9.49 -3.43
N GLY A 150 -14.01 -9.54 -4.30
CA GLY A 150 -14.15 -10.10 -5.64
C GLY A 150 -14.52 -11.58 -5.66
N LEU A 151 -14.02 -12.37 -4.71
CA LEU A 151 -14.44 -13.77 -4.56
C LEU A 151 -15.90 -13.91 -4.14
N LEU A 152 -16.37 -13.00 -3.28
CA LEU A 152 -17.77 -13.01 -2.84
C LEU A 152 -18.71 -12.72 -4.02
N GLU A 153 -18.42 -11.68 -4.80
CA GLU A 153 -19.19 -11.36 -6.01
C GLU A 153 -19.18 -12.52 -7.02
N TYR A 154 -17.99 -13.09 -7.28
CA TYR A 154 -17.87 -14.24 -8.20
C TYR A 154 -18.70 -15.43 -7.76
N ARG A 155 -18.75 -15.73 -6.46
CA ARG A 155 -19.56 -16.86 -5.95
C ARG A 155 -21.06 -16.62 -6.10
N ASP A 156 -21.48 -15.37 -6.06
CA ASP A 156 -22.88 -14.98 -6.23
C ASP A 156 -23.33 -14.95 -7.69
N GLY A 157 -22.50 -14.37 -8.59
CA GLY A 157 -22.90 -14.09 -9.96
C GLY A 157 -22.00 -14.65 -11.08
N GLY A 158 -20.85 -15.25 -10.75
CA GLY A 158 -19.87 -15.67 -11.75
C GLY A 158 -19.10 -14.50 -12.41
N GLU A 159 -19.29 -13.31 -11.88
CA GLU A 159 -18.65 -12.06 -12.36
C GLU A 159 -18.08 -11.24 -11.22
N VAL A 160 -17.20 -10.28 -11.54
CA VAL A 160 -16.73 -9.25 -10.60
C VAL A 160 -16.90 -7.89 -11.26
N THR A 161 -17.63 -6.98 -10.64
CA THR A 161 -17.98 -5.64 -11.19
C THR A 161 -18.56 -5.66 -12.61
N GLY A 162 -19.28 -6.75 -12.96
CA GLY A 162 -19.84 -6.97 -14.29
C GLY A 162 -18.86 -7.59 -15.30
N ILE A 163 -17.68 -8.01 -14.88
CA ILE A 163 -16.70 -8.74 -15.70
C ILE A 163 -16.92 -10.24 -15.49
N PRO A 164 -17.43 -10.99 -16.48
CA PRO A 164 -17.62 -12.43 -16.35
C PRO A 164 -16.29 -13.17 -16.23
N LEU A 165 -16.21 -14.14 -15.33
CA LEU A 165 -15.00 -14.92 -15.10
C LEU A 165 -15.24 -16.41 -15.45
N PRO A 166 -14.18 -17.17 -15.78
CA PRO A 166 -14.28 -18.61 -16.02
C PRO A 166 -14.88 -19.36 -14.83
N PRO A 167 -15.66 -20.43 -15.05
CA PRO A 167 -16.18 -21.26 -13.99
C PRO A 167 -15.08 -22.05 -13.27
N GLY A 168 -15.29 -22.35 -11.99
CA GLY A 168 -14.40 -23.20 -11.20
C GLY A 168 -13.26 -22.48 -10.50
N LEU A 169 -13.23 -21.15 -10.51
CA LEU A 169 -12.26 -20.38 -9.72
C LEU A 169 -12.58 -20.51 -8.22
N VAL A 170 -11.52 -20.59 -7.42
CA VAL A 170 -11.56 -20.70 -5.96
C VAL A 170 -10.75 -19.56 -5.33
N ASP A 171 -10.78 -19.44 -4.01
CA ASP A 171 -9.97 -18.46 -3.30
C ASP A 171 -8.48 -18.61 -3.64
N GLY A 172 -7.82 -17.50 -3.95
CA GLY A 172 -6.42 -17.51 -4.38
C GLY A 172 -6.18 -17.96 -5.83
N SER A 173 -7.22 -18.26 -6.63
CA SER A 173 -7.05 -18.58 -8.05
C SER A 173 -6.47 -17.39 -8.80
N ARG A 174 -5.43 -17.64 -9.62
CA ARG A 174 -4.93 -16.66 -10.58
C ARG A 174 -5.95 -16.43 -11.68
N LEU A 175 -6.22 -15.17 -11.99
CA LEU A 175 -7.08 -14.80 -13.11
C LEU A 175 -6.33 -14.98 -14.45
N PRO A 176 -7.05 -15.26 -15.55
CA PRO A 176 -6.44 -15.34 -16.90
C PRO A 176 -5.70 -14.07 -17.30
N GLU A 177 -6.27 -12.93 -16.94
CA GLU A 177 -5.69 -11.58 -17.08
C GLU A 177 -6.08 -10.72 -15.88
N PRO A 178 -5.30 -9.70 -15.53
CA PRO A 178 -5.69 -8.75 -14.50
C PRO A 178 -6.96 -7.99 -14.90
N ILE A 179 -7.86 -7.79 -13.92
CA ILE A 179 -9.13 -7.08 -14.15
C ILE A 179 -9.19 -5.79 -13.32
N PHE A 180 -9.71 -4.72 -13.92
CA PHE A 180 -9.98 -3.46 -13.24
C PHE A 180 -11.36 -3.55 -12.56
N THR A 181 -11.38 -3.48 -11.24
CA THR A 181 -12.56 -3.65 -10.39
C THR A 181 -12.70 -2.45 -9.44
N PRO A 182 -13.04 -1.27 -9.96
CA PRO A 182 -13.05 -0.04 -9.18
C PRO A 182 -14.06 -0.08 -8.03
N ALA A 183 -13.84 0.79 -7.02
CA ALA A 183 -14.82 1.06 -5.99
C ALA A 183 -15.13 2.57 -5.95
N ALA A 184 -16.36 2.91 -5.64
CA ALA A 184 -16.72 4.29 -5.32
C ALA A 184 -16.21 4.61 -3.91
N LYS A 185 -15.60 5.79 -3.74
CA LYS A 185 -15.25 6.27 -2.41
C LYS A 185 -16.54 6.54 -1.64
N ALA A 186 -16.73 5.79 -0.56
CA ALA A 186 -17.84 6.01 0.36
C ALA A 186 -17.62 7.27 1.21
N GLU A 187 -18.69 7.83 1.74
CA GLU A 187 -18.60 8.87 2.77
C GLU A 187 -17.94 8.30 4.05
N LEU A 188 -17.40 9.19 4.88
CA LEU A 188 -16.71 8.79 6.13
C LEU A 188 -17.66 7.94 7.00
N GLY A 189 -17.30 6.67 7.20
CA GLY A 189 -18.06 5.71 8.01
C GLY A 189 -18.85 4.67 7.21
N GLU A 190 -18.86 4.77 5.89
CA GLU A 190 -19.43 3.77 4.99
C GLU A 190 -18.33 2.91 4.35
N HIS A 191 -18.72 1.75 3.78
CA HIS A 191 -17.80 0.87 3.08
C HIS A 191 -17.68 1.26 1.61
N ASP A 192 -16.44 1.21 1.08
CA ASP A 192 -16.21 1.34 -0.35
C ASP A 192 -16.87 0.15 -1.07
N GLU A 193 -17.80 0.46 -1.96
CA GLU A 193 -18.50 -0.55 -2.74
C GLU A 193 -17.87 -0.74 -4.10
N ASN A 194 -17.63 -2.00 -4.50
CA ASN A 194 -17.23 -2.32 -5.86
C ASN A 194 -18.30 -1.84 -6.84
N VAL A 195 -17.88 -1.12 -7.89
CA VAL A 195 -18.79 -0.56 -8.90
C VAL A 195 -18.39 -1.02 -10.30
N ARG A 196 -19.36 -1.04 -11.21
CA ARG A 196 -19.08 -1.30 -12.63
C ARG A 196 -18.31 -0.13 -13.24
N PHE A 197 -17.51 -0.42 -14.27
CA PHE A 197 -16.76 0.61 -15.01
C PHE A 197 -17.65 1.75 -15.55
N SER A 198 -18.90 1.46 -15.92
CA SER A 198 -19.85 2.49 -16.35
C SER A 198 -20.10 3.56 -15.29
N VAL A 199 -20.12 3.20 -14.00
CA VAL A 199 -20.27 4.16 -12.89
C VAL A 199 -19.05 5.10 -12.82
N VAL A 200 -17.84 4.57 -13.05
CA VAL A 200 -16.65 5.42 -13.13
C VAL A 200 -16.75 6.39 -14.31
N VAL A 201 -17.20 5.91 -15.47
CA VAL A 201 -17.43 6.77 -16.66
C VAL A 201 -18.43 7.90 -16.35
N ASP A 202 -19.53 7.59 -15.66
CA ASP A 202 -20.54 8.57 -15.27
C ASP A 202 -19.99 9.59 -14.25
N THR A 203 -19.03 9.16 -13.40
CA THR A 203 -18.48 9.99 -12.32
C THR A 203 -17.39 10.94 -12.81
N VAL A 204 -16.44 10.45 -13.63
CA VAL A 204 -15.24 11.22 -14.01
C VAL A 204 -15.16 11.54 -15.51
N GLY A 205 -16.11 11.07 -16.27
CA GLY A 205 -16.14 11.18 -17.74
C GLY A 205 -15.34 10.07 -18.45
N PRO A 206 -15.66 9.77 -19.72
CA PRO A 206 -15.13 8.62 -20.43
C PRO A 206 -13.60 8.65 -20.60
N ALA A 207 -13.03 9.78 -20.97
CA ALA A 207 -11.58 9.88 -21.21
C ALA A 207 -10.76 9.67 -19.92
N ALA A 208 -11.20 10.26 -18.79
CA ALA A 208 -10.53 10.05 -17.51
C ALA A 208 -10.70 8.60 -17.02
N ALA A 209 -11.90 8.03 -17.13
CA ALA A 209 -12.18 6.65 -16.73
C ALA A 209 -11.31 5.64 -17.49
N GLU A 210 -11.18 5.78 -18.81
CA GLU A 210 -10.30 4.94 -19.63
C GLU A 210 -8.83 5.09 -19.21
N THR A 211 -8.37 6.32 -18.99
CA THR A 211 -6.99 6.57 -18.54
C THR A 211 -6.72 5.97 -17.18
N LEU A 212 -7.64 6.11 -16.22
CA LEU A 212 -7.52 5.53 -14.88
C LEU A 212 -7.43 3.99 -14.95
N ARG A 213 -8.29 3.36 -15.74
CA ARG A 213 -8.25 1.91 -15.95
C ARG A 213 -6.92 1.47 -16.53
N ASP A 214 -6.50 2.10 -17.61
CA ASP A 214 -5.30 1.70 -18.36
C ASP A 214 -4.03 1.91 -17.54
N LEU A 215 -3.91 3.04 -16.83
CA LEU A 215 -2.81 3.28 -15.89
C LEU A 215 -2.80 2.27 -14.74
N THR A 216 -3.97 1.95 -14.18
CA THR A 216 -4.09 0.97 -13.08
C THR A 216 -3.61 -0.40 -13.52
N LEU A 217 -4.04 -0.88 -14.68
CA LEU A 217 -3.61 -2.16 -15.25
C LEU A 217 -2.10 -2.16 -15.58
N ALA A 218 -1.57 -1.06 -16.11
CA ALA A 218 -0.16 -0.92 -16.44
C ALA A 218 0.73 -0.92 -15.18
N VAL A 219 0.33 -0.17 -14.14
CA VAL A 219 1.02 -0.15 -12.83
C VAL A 219 1.02 -1.54 -12.22
N TYR A 220 -0.14 -2.22 -12.20
CA TYR A 220 -0.25 -3.57 -11.67
C TYR A 220 0.67 -4.55 -12.42
N THR A 221 0.65 -4.53 -13.75
CA THR A 221 1.46 -5.44 -14.57
C THR A 221 2.95 -5.27 -14.31
N ARG A 222 3.43 -4.02 -14.21
CA ARG A 222 4.81 -3.71 -13.84
C ARG A 222 5.13 -4.23 -12.44
N ALA A 223 4.28 -3.91 -11.47
CA ALA A 223 4.51 -4.25 -10.07
C ALA A 223 4.45 -5.77 -9.82
N GLU A 224 3.52 -6.48 -10.45
CA GLU A 224 3.41 -7.94 -10.37
C GLU A 224 4.65 -8.62 -10.93
N GLY A 225 5.19 -8.14 -12.05
CA GLY A 225 6.43 -8.64 -12.62
C GLY A 225 7.61 -8.47 -11.66
N VAL A 226 7.79 -7.27 -11.10
CA VAL A 226 8.85 -6.97 -10.12
C VAL A 226 8.71 -7.80 -8.85
N ALA A 227 7.50 -7.92 -8.32
CA ALA A 227 7.23 -8.70 -7.10
C ALA A 227 7.49 -10.21 -7.32
N ARG A 228 7.05 -10.74 -8.45
CA ARG A 228 7.23 -12.15 -8.82
C ARG A 228 8.71 -12.55 -8.92
N GLU A 229 9.56 -11.72 -9.53
CA GLU A 229 11.01 -11.94 -9.59
C GLU A 229 11.65 -12.04 -8.21
N ARG A 230 10.96 -11.55 -7.17
CA ARG A 230 11.39 -11.53 -5.77
C ARG A 230 10.64 -12.53 -4.89
N GLY A 231 9.93 -13.47 -5.51
CA GLY A 231 9.19 -14.52 -4.81
C GLY A 231 7.95 -14.01 -4.08
N VAL A 232 7.39 -12.88 -4.53
CA VAL A 232 6.18 -12.30 -3.95
C VAL A 232 5.08 -12.23 -5.01
N ILE A 233 3.89 -12.68 -4.68
CA ILE A 233 2.67 -12.50 -5.48
C ILE A 233 2.00 -11.20 -5.03
N LEU A 234 1.71 -10.33 -5.98
CA LEU A 234 0.79 -9.21 -5.82
C LEU A 234 -0.60 -9.68 -6.26
N ALA A 235 -1.47 -9.98 -5.31
CA ALA A 235 -2.79 -10.52 -5.64
C ALA A 235 -3.76 -9.46 -6.16
N ASP A 236 -3.83 -8.35 -5.48
CA ASP A 236 -4.56 -7.14 -5.85
C ASP A 236 -3.92 -5.90 -5.25
N THR A 237 -4.30 -4.75 -5.76
CA THR A 237 -3.92 -3.46 -5.18
C THR A 237 -4.99 -2.42 -5.43
N LYS A 238 -5.06 -1.44 -4.52
CA LYS A 238 -5.83 -0.22 -4.63
C LYS A 238 -4.89 0.94 -4.92
N LEU A 239 -5.18 1.70 -5.95
CA LEU A 239 -4.45 2.92 -6.33
C LEU A 239 -5.40 4.11 -6.29
N GLU A 240 -4.84 5.27 -5.98
CA GLU A 240 -5.56 6.54 -6.02
C GLU A 240 -4.86 7.51 -6.95
N PHE A 241 -5.64 8.21 -7.75
CA PHE A 241 -5.14 9.19 -8.72
C PHE A 241 -5.83 10.52 -8.51
N GLY A 242 -5.15 11.58 -8.93
CA GLY A 242 -5.70 12.91 -9.03
C GLY A 242 -5.14 13.64 -10.24
N THR A 243 -5.74 14.78 -10.56
CA THR A 243 -5.20 15.69 -11.58
C THR A 243 -4.24 16.65 -10.90
N ASP A 244 -3.03 16.75 -11.42
CA ASP A 244 -2.09 17.81 -11.01
C ASP A 244 -2.62 19.15 -11.52
N PRO A 245 -2.95 20.11 -10.65
CA PRO A 245 -3.57 21.36 -11.06
C PRO A 245 -2.64 22.28 -11.88
N VAL A 246 -1.32 22.01 -11.87
CA VAL A 246 -0.33 22.79 -12.61
C VAL A 246 -0.14 22.24 -14.03
N THR A 247 -0.04 20.92 -14.18
CA THR A 247 0.26 20.27 -15.46
C THR A 247 -0.96 19.71 -16.16
N GLY A 248 -2.08 19.50 -15.46
CA GLY A 248 -3.26 18.81 -15.94
C GLY A 248 -3.07 17.29 -16.09
N ALA A 249 -1.93 16.74 -15.68
CA ALA A 249 -1.63 15.32 -15.83
C ALA A 249 -2.35 14.49 -14.74
N ILE A 250 -2.88 13.33 -15.13
CA ILE A 250 -3.33 12.32 -14.17
C ILE A 250 -2.09 11.75 -13.46
N THR A 251 -2.07 11.88 -12.15
CA THR A 251 -0.91 11.66 -11.29
C THR A 251 -1.27 10.66 -10.20
N LEU A 252 -0.40 9.71 -9.93
CA LEU A 252 -0.55 8.72 -8.87
C LEU A 252 -0.34 9.40 -7.51
N GLY A 253 -1.34 9.29 -6.65
CA GLY A 253 -1.36 9.89 -5.31
C GLY A 253 -1.40 8.85 -4.22
N ASP A 254 -1.51 9.32 -2.97
CA ASP A 254 -1.59 8.53 -1.76
C ASP A 254 -0.43 7.55 -1.57
N GLU A 255 -0.65 6.41 -0.94
CA GLU A 255 0.31 5.30 -0.89
C GLU A 255 0.18 4.40 -2.12
N VAL A 256 1.26 3.74 -2.48
CA VAL A 256 1.27 2.83 -3.62
C VAL A 256 1.88 1.49 -3.26
N LEU A 257 1.16 0.39 -3.54
CA LEU A 257 1.70 -0.97 -3.47
C LEU A 257 2.32 -1.30 -2.10
N THR A 258 1.61 -0.91 -1.03
CA THR A 258 1.98 -1.21 0.35
C THR A 258 1.16 -2.37 0.90
N PRO A 259 1.57 -2.98 2.02
CA PRO A 259 0.76 -3.98 2.72
C PRO A 259 -0.61 -3.47 3.21
N ASP A 260 -0.86 -2.16 3.22
CA ASP A 260 -2.17 -1.60 3.56
C ASP A 260 -3.10 -1.48 2.35
N SER A 261 -2.54 -1.15 1.17
CA SER A 261 -3.29 -0.98 -0.08
C SER A 261 -3.30 -2.22 -0.97
N SER A 262 -2.50 -3.25 -0.65
CA SER A 262 -2.27 -4.42 -1.51
C SER A 262 -2.25 -5.72 -0.72
N ARG A 263 -2.59 -6.82 -1.38
CA ARG A 263 -2.36 -8.17 -0.86
C ARG A 263 -1.09 -8.75 -1.46
N PHE A 264 -0.14 -9.03 -0.58
CA PHE A 264 1.13 -9.68 -0.93
C PHE A 264 1.21 -11.08 -0.32
N TRP A 265 1.49 -12.08 -1.15
CA TRP A 265 1.63 -13.46 -0.72
C TRP A 265 3.02 -14.01 -1.03
N PRO A 266 3.59 -14.88 -0.18
CA PRO A 266 4.78 -15.63 -0.53
C PRO A 266 4.48 -16.59 -1.68
N ALA A 267 5.23 -16.48 -2.79
CA ALA A 267 4.98 -17.28 -3.99
C ALA A 267 5.23 -18.77 -3.78
N ASP A 268 6.14 -19.11 -2.87
CA ASP A 268 6.51 -20.48 -2.49
C ASP A 268 5.49 -21.18 -1.57
N ALA A 269 4.55 -20.42 -1.00
CA ALA A 269 3.49 -20.94 -0.13
C ALA A 269 2.08 -20.72 -0.70
N TRP A 270 2.00 -20.22 -1.94
CA TRP A 270 0.71 -19.98 -2.59
C TRP A 270 0.06 -21.28 -3.05
N GLU A 271 -1.16 -21.52 -2.59
CA GLU A 271 -1.97 -22.69 -2.94
C GLU A 271 -3.46 -22.27 -3.06
N PRO A 272 -4.04 -22.28 -4.29
CA PRO A 272 -5.46 -21.94 -4.48
C PRO A 272 -6.39 -22.93 -3.75
N GLY A 273 -7.50 -22.43 -3.24
CA GLY A 273 -8.54 -23.24 -2.58
C GLY A 273 -8.78 -22.87 -1.11
N GLY A 274 -7.98 -21.97 -0.55
CA GLY A 274 -8.13 -21.52 0.84
C GLY A 274 -7.44 -20.19 1.12
N PRO A 275 -7.47 -19.75 2.38
CA PRO A 275 -6.77 -18.55 2.81
C PRO A 275 -5.27 -18.62 2.49
N GLN A 276 -4.71 -17.54 1.96
CA GLN A 276 -3.30 -17.47 1.60
C GLN A 276 -2.46 -16.91 2.75
N PRO A 277 -1.25 -17.45 3.01
CA PRO A 277 -0.25 -16.75 3.82
C PRO A 277 -0.02 -15.35 3.25
N SER A 278 0.09 -14.34 4.11
CA SER A 278 0.09 -12.95 3.68
C SER A 278 1.15 -12.13 4.40
N PHE A 279 1.73 -11.15 3.70
CA PHE A 279 2.62 -10.14 4.25
C PHE A 279 1.91 -8.84 4.65
N ASP A 280 0.59 -8.82 4.52
CA ASP A 280 -0.26 -7.66 4.78
C ASP A 280 -1.07 -7.80 6.08
N LYS A 281 -2.01 -6.89 6.30
CA LYS A 281 -2.89 -6.87 7.48
C LYS A 281 -3.91 -8.01 7.56
N GLN A 282 -3.89 -8.97 6.63
CA GLN A 282 -4.79 -10.13 6.69
C GLN A 282 -4.56 -10.94 7.98
N TYR A 283 -3.32 -11.01 8.47
CA TYR A 283 -3.00 -11.66 9.73
C TYR A 283 -3.78 -11.05 10.93
N VAL A 284 -3.88 -9.73 10.98
CA VAL A 284 -4.71 -9.04 12.00
C VAL A 284 -6.18 -9.34 11.80
N ARG A 285 -6.67 -9.34 10.56
CA ARG A 285 -8.06 -9.67 10.24
C ARG A 285 -8.42 -11.10 10.63
N ASP A 286 -7.53 -12.04 10.35
CA ASP A 286 -7.73 -13.46 10.70
C ASP A 286 -7.77 -13.65 12.21
N TRP A 287 -6.91 -12.96 12.96
CA TRP A 287 -6.96 -12.98 14.41
C TRP A 287 -8.28 -12.40 14.94
N LEU A 288 -8.70 -11.23 14.42
CA LEU A 288 -9.94 -10.58 14.84
C LEU A 288 -11.17 -11.46 14.63
N THR A 289 -11.21 -12.25 13.55
CA THR A 289 -12.32 -13.14 13.24
C THR A 289 -12.16 -14.56 13.82
N SER A 290 -11.04 -14.82 14.49
CA SER A 290 -10.81 -16.11 15.16
C SER A 290 -11.52 -16.18 16.53
N PRO A 291 -11.80 -17.38 17.06
CA PRO A 291 -12.31 -17.55 18.42
C PRO A 291 -11.42 -16.94 19.50
N ALA A 292 -10.12 -16.74 19.23
CA ALA A 292 -9.18 -16.20 20.19
C ALA A 292 -9.40 -14.71 20.51
N SER A 293 -9.97 -13.94 19.58
CA SER A 293 -10.30 -12.53 19.80
C SER A 293 -11.55 -12.36 20.67
N GLY A 294 -12.47 -13.32 20.63
CA GLY A 294 -13.78 -13.23 21.27
C GLY A 294 -14.68 -12.12 20.69
N TRP A 295 -14.28 -11.50 19.56
CA TRP A 295 -15.03 -10.40 18.98
C TRP A 295 -16.10 -10.88 18.01
N ASP A 296 -17.30 -10.40 18.22
CA ASP A 296 -18.41 -10.58 17.27
C ASP A 296 -18.49 -9.38 16.33
N ARG A 297 -18.01 -9.57 15.09
CA ARG A 297 -18.03 -8.53 14.05
C ARG A 297 -19.43 -8.00 13.72
N THR A 298 -20.48 -8.76 14.02
CA THR A 298 -21.87 -8.37 13.76
C THR A 298 -22.47 -7.51 14.86
N SER A 299 -21.76 -7.36 15.98
CA SER A 299 -22.15 -6.52 17.10
C SER A 299 -21.65 -5.09 16.95
N ASP A 300 -22.26 -4.15 17.69
CA ASP A 300 -21.81 -2.76 17.78
C ASP A 300 -20.58 -2.58 18.71
N ALA A 301 -20.07 -3.67 19.29
CA ALA A 301 -18.93 -3.60 20.19
C ALA A 301 -17.63 -3.34 19.42
N PRO A 302 -16.75 -2.45 19.89
CA PRO A 302 -15.46 -2.25 19.26
C PRO A 302 -14.59 -3.52 19.38
N PRO A 303 -13.67 -3.75 18.42
CA PRO A 303 -12.74 -4.85 18.53
C PRO A 303 -11.83 -4.73 19.76
N PRO A 304 -11.38 -5.85 20.33
CA PRO A 304 -10.47 -5.85 21.47
C PRO A 304 -9.08 -5.36 21.08
N ASP A 305 -8.28 -4.97 22.08
CA ASP A 305 -6.87 -4.64 21.90
C ASP A 305 -6.08 -5.83 21.33
N LEU A 306 -5.16 -5.53 20.43
CA LEU A 306 -4.29 -6.53 19.80
C LEU A 306 -3.30 -7.10 20.83
N PRO A 307 -3.19 -8.42 20.96
CA PRO A 307 -2.15 -9.03 21.79
C PRO A 307 -0.74 -8.69 21.28
N ALA A 308 0.21 -8.62 22.19
CA ALA A 308 1.59 -8.25 21.88
C ALA A 308 2.26 -9.16 20.82
N ASP A 309 1.92 -10.45 20.79
CA ASP A 309 2.41 -11.38 19.77
C ASP A 309 1.78 -11.14 18.39
N VAL A 310 0.51 -10.70 18.33
CA VAL A 310 -0.15 -10.31 17.08
C VAL A 310 0.48 -9.03 16.53
N VAL A 311 0.74 -8.04 17.39
CA VAL A 311 1.46 -6.81 17.03
C VAL A 311 2.86 -7.13 16.48
N ALA A 312 3.65 -7.93 17.21
CA ALA A 312 5.01 -8.29 16.82
C ALA A 312 5.03 -9.03 15.47
N ARG A 313 4.19 -10.05 15.29
CA ARG A 313 4.12 -10.82 14.04
C ARG A 313 3.64 -9.97 12.86
N THR A 314 2.71 -9.04 13.09
CA THR A 314 2.27 -8.12 12.05
C THR A 314 3.43 -7.22 11.61
N ARG A 315 4.17 -6.65 12.57
CA ARG A 315 5.38 -5.87 12.29
C ARG A 315 6.39 -6.66 11.47
N ASP A 316 6.70 -7.89 11.89
CA ASP A 316 7.67 -8.75 11.20
C ASP A 316 7.26 -9.02 9.75
N ARG A 317 5.97 -9.24 9.46
CA ARG A 317 5.44 -9.41 8.10
C ARG A 317 5.59 -8.17 7.24
N TYR A 318 5.34 -6.99 7.79
CA TYR A 318 5.55 -5.73 7.06
C TYR A 318 7.02 -5.49 6.71
N LEU A 319 7.93 -5.78 7.65
CA LEU A 319 9.37 -5.72 7.41
C LEU A 319 9.83 -6.76 6.39
N GLU A 320 9.30 -7.97 6.47
CA GLU A 320 9.60 -9.03 5.49
C GLU A 320 9.13 -8.65 4.08
N ALA A 321 7.92 -8.07 3.94
CA ALA A 321 7.44 -7.56 2.66
C ALA A 321 8.39 -6.51 2.09
N TYR A 322 8.81 -5.55 2.91
CA TYR A 322 9.76 -4.53 2.50
C TYR A 322 11.09 -5.13 2.05
N GLU A 323 11.68 -6.01 2.86
CA GLU A 323 12.98 -6.62 2.55
C GLU A 323 12.93 -7.47 1.28
N ARG A 324 11.89 -8.29 1.11
CA ARG A 324 11.72 -9.10 -0.11
C ARG A 324 11.56 -8.22 -1.34
N LEU A 325 10.69 -7.21 -1.28
CA LEU A 325 10.39 -6.35 -2.42
C LEU A 325 11.56 -5.42 -2.79
N THR A 326 12.26 -4.86 -1.83
CA THR A 326 13.32 -3.87 -2.08
C THR A 326 14.72 -4.48 -2.15
N GLY A 327 14.92 -5.66 -1.55
CA GLY A 327 16.23 -6.27 -1.33
C GLY A 327 17.06 -5.54 -0.26
N ARG A 328 16.44 -4.69 0.57
CA ARG A 328 17.09 -3.87 1.61
C ARG A 328 16.47 -4.17 2.96
N ALA A 329 17.27 -4.33 4.00
CA ALA A 329 16.75 -4.36 5.37
C ALA A 329 16.37 -2.94 5.81
N LEU A 330 15.29 -2.82 6.56
CA LEU A 330 14.83 -1.56 7.16
C LEU A 330 14.90 -1.71 8.68
N ASP A 331 15.68 -0.84 9.33
CA ASP A 331 15.74 -0.77 10.79
C ASP A 331 14.72 0.28 11.27
N VAL A 332 13.68 -0.17 12.00
CA VAL A 332 12.58 0.63 12.54
C VAL A 332 12.22 0.24 13.97
#